data_b116906ee26a85fa1ccd87a8afa3770e
#
_entry.id   b116906ee26a85fa1ccd87a8afa3770e
#
_cell.length_a   1.000
_cell.length_b   1.000
_cell.length_c   1.000
_cell.angle_alpha   90.00
_cell.angle_beta   90.00
_cell.angle_gamma   90.00
#
_symmetry.space_group_name_H-M   'P 1'
#
loop_
_entity.id
_entity.type
_entity.pdbx_description
1 polymer ?
#
loop_
_entity_poly.entity_id
_entity_poly.type
_entity_poly.pdbx_seq_one_letter_code
_entity_poly.pdbx_strand_id
1 'polypeptide(L)'
;MCNKPLADYVKLPSFDEYKEWFKAFADLKREDGIVQVTWKTNDGPMHHSGMSHRAASQLTRMLSLDYENEIIIFTHIGDNWMIESDANGWETYSKLPRERFEHQYFDDTNLIKNMVFDLDVPTIGVMPGPGFHWDSAFLCDVTIVTEDTKIEVPHAQGGLVPGDGMGLMFQHYLGTKRGNYYMMTTRQITAQQLLDAGAVSEVTKKGEAVDRAW
;
A
#
# COMPACT_ATOMS: atom_id res chain seq x y z
N MET A 1 -32.26 -6.25 25.73
CA MET A 1 -31.79 -6.43 24.36
C MET A 1 -31.67 -5.07 23.69
N CYS A 2 -30.59 -4.82 23.01
CA CYS A 2 -30.35 -3.58 22.25
C CYS A 2 -31.23 -3.60 21.01
N ASN A 3 -32.22 -2.73 20.93
CA ASN A 3 -33.21 -2.74 19.84
C ASN A 3 -32.92 -1.67 18.76
N LYS A 4 -31.76 -1.00 18.83
CA LYS A 4 -31.35 0.02 17.87
C LYS A 4 -30.35 -0.54 16.87
N PRO A 5 -30.34 -0.09 15.61
CA PRO A 5 -29.29 -0.39 14.67
C PRO A 5 -27.91 0.00 15.24
N LEU A 6 -26.87 -0.73 14.86
CA LEU A 6 -25.51 -0.46 15.33
C LEU A 6 -25.06 0.97 15.00
N ALA A 7 -25.47 1.49 13.86
CA ALA A 7 -25.21 2.87 13.43
C ALA A 7 -25.70 3.96 14.40
N ASP A 8 -26.70 3.63 15.24
CA ASP A 8 -27.18 4.58 16.27
C ASP A 8 -26.26 4.65 17.49
N TYR A 9 -25.32 3.69 17.62
CA TYR A 9 -24.39 3.61 18.75
C TYR A 9 -22.95 3.91 18.35
N VAL A 10 -22.58 3.63 17.09
CA VAL A 10 -21.22 3.85 16.56
C VAL A 10 -21.32 4.68 15.31
N LYS A 11 -20.93 5.95 15.43
CA LYS A 11 -20.85 6.84 14.26
C LYS A 11 -19.58 6.52 13.48
N LEU A 12 -19.72 6.05 12.25
CA LEU A 12 -18.62 5.92 11.30
C LEU A 12 -18.41 7.26 10.57
N PRO A 13 -17.18 7.64 10.22
CA PRO A 13 -16.94 8.84 9.45
C PRO A 13 -17.49 8.69 8.03
N SER A 14 -17.97 9.80 7.47
CA SER A 14 -18.32 9.87 6.05
C SER A 14 -17.07 9.92 5.18
N PHE A 15 -17.23 9.68 3.87
CA PHE A 15 -16.15 9.80 2.89
C PHE A 15 -15.44 11.14 2.96
N ASP A 16 -16.19 12.25 3.03
CA ASP A 16 -15.63 13.60 3.10
C ASP A 16 -14.86 13.85 4.41
N GLU A 17 -15.33 13.27 5.54
CA GLU A 17 -14.63 13.41 6.82
C GLU A 17 -13.27 12.69 6.76
N TYR A 18 -13.20 11.43 6.36
CA TYR A 18 -11.90 10.75 6.33
C TYR A 18 -11.01 11.20 5.17
N LYS A 19 -11.55 11.62 4.04
CA LYS A 19 -10.79 12.30 2.98
C LYS A 19 -10.04 13.52 3.51
N GLU A 20 -10.71 14.34 4.32
CA GLU A 20 -10.08 15.52 4.94
C GLU A 20 -9.00 15.12 5.97
N TRP A 21 -9.24 14.06 6.77
CA TRP A 21 -8.27 13.61 7.76
C TRP A 21 -6.96 13.14 7.14
N PHE A 22 -7.02 12.49 5.98
CA PHE A 22 -5.85 11.91 5.32
C PHE A 22 -5.28 12.75 4.17
N LYS A 23 -5.79 13.95 3.93
CA LYS A 23 -5.38 14.79 2.78
C LYS A 23 -3.88 15.08 2.66
N ALA A 24 -3.13 15.00 3.75
CA ALA A 24 -1.67 15.14 3.73
C ALA A 24 -0.95 13.88 3.21
N PHE A 25 -1.64 12.73 3.17
CA PHE A 25 -1.06 11.43 2.82
C PHE A 25 -1.72 10.78 1.61
N ALA A 26 -2.94 11.16 1.29
CA ALA A 26 -3.66 10.63 0.15
C ALA A 26 -4.65 11.64 -0.43
N ASP A 27 -4.77 11.66 -1.76
CA ASP A 27 -5.92 12.23 -2.44
C ASP A 27 -6.95 11.13 -2.69
N LEU A 28 -8.20 11.37 -2.29
CA LEU A 28 -9.29 10.44 -2.48
C LEU A 28 -10.28 10.99 -3.51
N LYS A 29 -10.60 10.18 -4.51
CA LYS A 29 -11.66 10.43 -5.49
C LYS A 29 -12.62 9.25 -5.44
N ARG A 30 -13.93 9.52 -5.36
CA ARG A 30 -14.97 8.49 -5.50
C ARG A 30 -15.94 8.87 -6.62
N GLU A 31 -16.22 7.93 -7.51
CA GLU A 31 -17.14 8.07 -8.61
C GLU A 31 -17.82 6.70 -8.84
N ASP A 32 -19.13 6.67 -8.80
CA ASP A 32 -19.96 5.47 -9.01
C ASP A 32 -19.51 4.25 -8.16
N GLY A 33 -19.19 4.47 -6.88
CA GLY A 33 -18.72 3.42 -5.95
C GLY A 33 -17.24 3.06 -6.09
N ILE A 34 -16.55 3.53 -7.13
CA ILE A 34 -15.12 3.30 -7.33
C ILE A 34 -14.32 4.37 -6.58
N VAL A 35 -13.44 3.96 -5.68
CA VAL A 35 -12.57 4.86 -4.92
C VAL A 35 -11.15 4.75 -5.42
N GLN A 36 -10.56 5.85 -5.87
CA GLN A 36 -9.13 5.95 -6.10
C GLN A 36 -8.45 6.59 -4.90
N VAL A 37 -7.47 5.89 -4.35
CA VAL A 37 -6.53 6.36 -3.33
C VAL A 37 -5.21 6.66 -4.02
N THR A 38 -4.84 7.94 -4.09
CA THR A 38 -3.56 8.37 -4.65
C THR A 38 -2.65 8.78 -3.49
N TRP A 39 -1.70 7.91 -3.13
CA TRP A 39 -0.77 8.16 -2.04
C TRP A 39 0.21 9.29 -2.36
N LYS A 40 0.47 10.10 -1.36
CA LYS A 40 1.35 11.27 -1.45
C LYS A 40 1.93 11.65 -0.09
N THR A 41 2.84 12.61 -0.05
CA THR A 41 3.23 13.33 1.17
C THR A 41 3.07 14.82 0.90
N ASN A 42 2.08 15.45 1.55
CA ASN A 42 1.61 16.79 1.24
C ASN A 42 1.22 16.92 -0.25
N ASP A 43 1.92 17.76 -1.02
CA ASP A 43 1.63 17.97 -2.45
C ASP A 43 2.65 17.29 -3.38
N GLY A 44 3.44 16.36 -2.86
CA GLY A 44 4.51 15.68 -3.58
C GLY A 44 4.47 14.16 -3.49
N PRO A 45 5.47 13.48 -4.08
CA PRO A 45 5.62 12.03 -3.99
C PRO A 45 5.59 11.54 -2.55
N MET A 46 5.09 10.32 -2.36
CA MET A 46 5.02 9.72 -1.02
C MET A 46 6.41 9.42 -0.49
N HIS A 47 6.72 9.92 0.70
CA HIS A 47 7.93 9.59 1.44
C HIS A 47 7.62 8.51 2.47
N HIS A 48 8.46 7.49 2.50
CA HIS A 48 8.38 6.43 3.49
C HIS A 48 8.77 6.97 4.87
N SER A 49 7.83 6.93 5.79
CA SER A 49 8.01 7.41 7.17
C SER A 49 7.05 6.68 8.09
N GLY A 50 7.26 6.85 9.36
CA GLY A 50 6.33 6.36 10.34
C GLY A 50 4.93 6.91 10.22
N MET A 51 4.81 8.15 9.86
CA MET A 51 3.50 8.78 9.69
C MET A 51 2.76 8.25 8.45
N SER A 52 3.49 8.00 7.34
CA SER A 52 2.88 7.41 6.15
C SER A 52 2.41 5.98 6.37
N HIS A 53 3.16 5.15 7.12
CA HIS A 53 2.72 3.82 7.55
C HIS A 53 1.43 3.87 8.36
N ARG A 54 1.40 4.74 9.39
CA ARG A 54 0.19 4.91 10.21
C ARG A 54 -1.00 5.41 9.39
N ALA A 55 -0.77 6.37 8.52
CA ALA A 55 -1.81 6.88 7.64
C ALA A 55 -2.37 5.80 6.72
N ALA A 56 -1.50 4.98 6.11
CA ALA A 56 -1.91 3.86 5.26
C ALA A 56 -2.75 2.83 6.03
N SER A 57 -2.30 2.41 7.21
CA SER A 57 -3.04 1.49 8.07
C SER A 57 -4.41 2.03 8.49
N GLN A 58 -4.48 3.29 8.90
CA GLN A 58 -5.73 3.89 9.35
C GLN A 58 -6.69 4.19 8.18
N LEU A 59 -6.18 4.68 7.05
CA LEU A 59 -7.02 4.94 5.88
C LEU A 59 -7.62 3.66 5.32
N THR A 60 -6.86 2.58 5.18
CA THR A 60 -7.39 1.28 4.73
C THR A 60 -8.47 0.77 5.67
N ARG A 61 -8.36 1.03 6.98
CA ARG A 61 -9.43 0.73 7.92
C ARG A 61 -10.69 1.59 7.69
N MET A 62 -10.55 2.87 7.38
CA MET A 62 -11.71 3.72 7.06
C MET A 62 -12.39 3.25 5.78
N LEU A 63 -11.60 2.93 4.76
CA LEU A 63 -12.12 2.42 3.49
C LEU A 63 -12.93 1.13 3.67
N SER A 64 -12.49 0.22 4.56
CA SER A 64 -13.20 -1.04 4.84
C SER A 64 -14.51 -0.87 5.61
N LEU A 65 -14.72 0.27 6.26
CA LEU A 65 -15.93 0.57 7.02
C LEU A 65 -16.95 1.40 6.21
N ASP A 66 -16.59 1.87 5.05
CA ASP A 66 -17.45 2.67 4.18
C ASP A 66 -18.11 1.76 3.12
N TYR A 67 -19.36 1.38 3.38
CA TYR A 67 -20.13 0.47 2.53
C TYR A 67 -20.59 1.06 1.19
N GLU A 68 -20.29 2.32 0.91
CA GLU A 68 -20.50 2.93 -0.40
C GLU A 68 -19.32 2.70 -1.35
N ASN A 69 -18.23 2.11 -0.85
CA ASN A 69 -17.09 1.70 -1.66
C ASN A 69 -17.37 0.34 -2.28
N GLU A 70 -17.36 0.22 -3.59
CA GLU A 70 -17.59 -1.01 -4.35
C GLU A 70 -16.31 -1.57 -4.97
N ILE A 71 -15.36 -0.69 -5.32
CA ILE A 71 -14.02 -1.04 -5.85
C ILE A 71 -13.03 -0.01 -5.31
N ILE A 72 -11.82 -0.45 -4.95
CA ILE A 72 -10.77 0.44 -4.49
C ILE A 72 -9.53 0.32 -5.36
N ILE A 73 -9.07 1.46 -5.91
CA ILE A 73 -7.84 1.57 -6.69
C ILE A 73 -6.79 2.25 -5.83
N PHE A 74 -5.65 1.61 -5.61
CA PHE A 74 -4.50 2.20 -4.90
C PHE A 74 -3.40 2.56 -5.89
N THR A 75 -2.94 3.81 -5.87
CA THR A 75 -1.82 4.29 -6.68
C THR A 75 -1.01 5.35 -5.93
N HIS A 76 0.03 5.85 -6.55
CA HIS A 76 0.85 6.97 -6.04
C HIS A 76 0.80 8.15 -6.99
N ILE A 77 1.04 9.36 -6.45
CA ILE A 77 1.19 10.55 -7.27
C ILE A 77 2.49 10.49 -8.07
N GLY A 78 2.45 10.95 -9.31
CA GLY A 78 3.62 11.01 -10.21
C GLY A 78 3.93 9.69 -10.91
N ASP A 79 5.18 9.55 -11.33
CA ASP A 79 5.66 8.49 -12.23
C ASP A 79 6.36 7.33 -11.51
N ASN A 80 6.39 7.34 -10.20
CA ASN A 80 7.06 6.32 -9.38
C ASN A 80 6.12 5.83 -8.28
N TRP A 81 6.40 4.62 -7.80
CA TRP A 81 5.84 4.16 -6.55
C TRP A 81 6.50 4.96 -5.40
N MET A 82 7.01 4.35 -4.38
CA MET A 82 7.70 5.03 -3.29
C MET A 82 9.21 4.91 -3.50
N ILE A 83 9.92 6.02 -3.69
CA ILE A 83 11.37 6.02 -3.97
C ILE A 83 12.20 6.76 -2.92
N GLU A 84 11.55 7.48 -2.00
CA GLU A 84 12.22 8.27 -0.98
C GLU A 84 11.77 7.86 0.42
N SER A 85 12.70 7.96 1.37
CA SER A 85 12.46 7.76 2.79
C SER A 85 12.77 9.04 3.56
N ASP A 86 11.86 9.44 4.44
CA ASP A 86 12.09 10.57 5.36
C ASP A 86 12.89 10.11 6.58
N ALA A 87 14.21 10.32 6.52
CA ALA A 87 15.11 9.96 7.62
C ALA A 87 14.75 10.68 8.94
N ASN A 88 14.27 11.93 8.87
CA ASN A 88 13.87 12.68 10.06
C ASN A 88 12.59 12.13 10.69
N GLY A 89 11.63 11.71 9.87
CA GLY A 89 10.42 11.04 10.32
C GLY A 89 10.72 9.76 11.10
N TRP A 90 11.72 8.98 10.67
CA TRP A 90 12.17 7.79 11.38
C TRP A 90 12.90 8.09 12.69
N GLU A 91 13.74 9.12 12.75
CA GLU A 91 14.43 9.51 13.99
C GLU A 91 13.46 9.90 15.10
N THR A 92 12.39 10.60 14.79
CA THR A 92 11.38 11.00 15.76
C THR A 92 10.71 9.77 16.38
N TYR A 93 10.38 8.78 15.57
CA TYR A 93 9.82 7.50 16.02
C TYR A 93 10.82 6.59 16.74
N SER A 94 12.10 6.71 16.44
CA SER A 94 13.11 5.82 17.01
C SER A 94 13.45 6.11 18.49
N LYS A 95 13.05 7.27 19.01
CA LYS A 95 13.43 7.72 20.36
C LYS A 95 12.62 7.09 21.48
N LEU A 96 11.37 6.64 21.19
CA LEU A 96 10.50 6.03 22.18
C LEU A 96 10.25 4.55 21.84
N PRO A 97 10.74 3.60 22.63
CA PRO A 97 10.61 2.16 22.35
C PRO A 97 9.17 1.71 22.11
N ARG A 98 8.22 2.31 22.85
CA ARG A 98 6.79 1.99 22.70
C ARG A 98 6.23 2.46 21.36
N GLU A 99 6.53 3.69 20.96
CA GLU A 99 6.08 4.24 19.67
C GLU A 99 6.68 3.49 18.51
N ARG A 100 7.96 3.09 18.59
CA ARG A 100 8.61 2.24 17.61
C ARG A 100 7.91 0.89 17.47
N PHE A 101 7.56 0.26 18.59
CA PHE A 101 6.86 -1.02 18.61
C PHE A 101 5.44 -0.87 18.02
N GLU A 102 4.68 0.12 18.49
CA GLU A 102 3.33 0.39 17.97
C GLU A 102 3.37 0.64 16.47
N HIS A 103 4.34 1.40 16.01
CA HIS A 103 4.49 1.79 14.63
C HIS A 103 4.90 0.64 13.72
N GLN A 104 6.01 -0.02 14.01
CA GLN A 104 6.53 -1.08 13.16
C GLN A 104 5.71 -2.37 13.24
N TYR A 105 5.13 -2.65 14.39
CA TYR A 105 4.39 -3.89 14.60
C TYR A 105 2.90 -3.74 14.33
N PHE A 106 2.26 -2.71 14.86
CA PHE A 106 0.81 -2.56 14.70
C PHE A 106 0.43 -1.92 13.37
N ASP A 107 1.16 -0.91 12.90
CA ASP A 107 0.76 -0.23 11.66
C ASP A 107 1.02 -1.12 10.46
N ASP A 108 2.17 -1.80 10.36
CA ASP A 108 2.44 -2.75 9.27
C ASP A 108 1.50 -3.95 9.34
N THR A 109 1.34 -4.56 10.52
CA THR A 109 0.43 -5.70 10.70
C THR A 109 -1.00 -5.34 10.40
N ASN A 110 -1.47 -4.16 10.84
CA ASN A 110 -2.83 -3.72 10.56
C ASN A 110 -3.02 -3.34 9.08
N LEU A 111 -2.02 -2.77 8.42
CA LEU A 111 -2.10 -2.52 6.98
C LEU A 111 -2.33 -3.83 6.22
N ILE A 112 -1.47 -4.82 6.45
CA ILE A 112 -1.60 -6.14 5.80
C ILE A 112 -2.95 -6.78 6.16
N LYS A 113 -3.32 -6.75 7.44
CA LYS A 113 -4.60 -7.29 7.90
C LYS A 113 -5.79 -6.60 7.23
N ASN A 114 -5.80 -5.28 7.17
CA ASN A 114 -6.88 -4.52 6.56
C ASN A 114 -6.96 -4.83 5.06
N MET A 115 -5.82 -4.87 4.35
CA MET A 115 -5.76 -5.17 2.92
C MET A 115 -6.26 -6.58 2.59
N VAL A 116 -5.94 -7.58 3.43
CA VAL A 116 -6.20 -9.00 3.12
C VAL A 116 -7.56 -9.47 3.68
N PHE A 117 -8.00 -8.92 4.82
CA PHE A 117 -9.17 -9.46 5.54
C PHE A 117 -10.29 -8.46 5.78
N ASP A 118 -10.01 -7.17 5.87
CA ASP A 118 -11.00 -6.18 6.26
C ASP A 118 -11.59 -5.45 5.03
N LEU A 119 -10.84 -5.32 3.93
CA LEU A 119 -11.38 -4.85 2.64
C LEU A 119 -12.12 -6.03 1.98
N ASP A 120 -13.44 -5.93 1.90
CA ASP A 120 -14.33 -6.96 1.37
C ASP A 120 -14.87 -6.64 -0.04
N VAL A 121 -14.24 -5.67 -0.69
CA VAL A 121 -14.52 -5.26 -2.06
C VAL A 121 -13.29 -5.46 -2.95
N PRO A 122 -13.45 -5.65 -4.28
CA PRO A 122 -12.32 -5.79 -5.19
C PRO A 122 -11.32 -4.64 -5.08
N THR A 123 -10.05 -4.98 -5.09
CA THR A 123 -8.94 -4.02 -4.97
C THR A 123 -8.00 -4.09 -6.17
N ILE A 124 -7.56 -2.94 -6.65
CA ILE A 124 -6.63 -2.80 -7.77
C ILE A 124 -5.42 -1.99 -7.32
N GLY A 125 -4.24 -2.61 -7.31
CA GLY A 125 -2.97 -1.94 -7.07
C GLY A 125 -2.36 -1.48 -8.39
N VAL A 126 -2.05 -0.20 -8.50
CA VAL A 126 -1.49 0.41 -9.71
C VAL A 126 -0.13 1.01 -9.40
N MET A 127 0.95 0.41 -9.89
CA MET A 127 2.29 0.98 -9.76
C MET A 127 2.62 1.83 -10.99
N PRO A 128 2.71 3.17 -10.85
CA PRO A 128 3.00 4.07 -11.97
C PRO A 128 4.48 4.02 -12.41
N GLY A 129 5.32 3.29 -11.69
CA GLY A 129 6.74 3.14 -11.96
C GLY A 129 7.48 2.39 -10.85
N PRO A 130 8.83 2.48 -10.84
CA PRO A 130 9.67 1.79 -9.85
C PRO A 130 9.45 2.28 -8.42
N GLY A 131 9.78 1.42 -7.45
CA GLY A 131 9.77 1.80 -6.04
C GLY A 131 9.89 0.63 -5.08
N PHE A 132 9.99 0.95 -3.80
CA PHE A 132 9.97 0.02 -2.68
C PHE A 132 8.62 0.12 -1.91
N HIS A 133 8.41 -0.69 -0.88
CA HIS A 133 7.09 -0.83 -0.22
C HIS A 133 5.95 -1.09 -1.21
N TRP A 134 6.23 -1.93 -2.19
CA TRP A 134 5.28 -2.36 -3.21
C TRP A 134 4.23 -3.36 -2.68
N ASP A 135 4.39 -3.81 -1.44
CA ASP A 135 3.54 -4.75 -0.73
C ASP A 135 2.06 -4.36 -0.80
N SER A 136 1.72 -3.11 -0.57
CA SER A 136 0.32 -2.65 -0.62
C SER A 136 -0.31 -2.77 -2.02
N ALA A 137 0.47 -2.60 -3.10
CA ALA A 137 -0.03 -2.85 -4.45
C ALA A 137 -0.20 -4.33 -4.75
N PHE A 138 0.70 -5.18 -4.23
CA PHE A 138 0.68 -6.63 -4.46
C PHE A 138 -0.28 -7.38 -3.55
N LEU A 139 -0.76 -6.77 -2.48
CA LEU A 139 -1.84 -7.31 -1.64
C LEU A 139 -3.22 -7.10 -2.25
N CYS A 140 -3.35 -6.30 -3.32
CA CYS A 140 -4.59 -6.14 -4.07
C CYS A 140 -4.94 -7.38 -4.89
N ASP A 141 -6.21 -7.57 -5.21
CA ASP A 141 -6.70 -8.68 -6.05
C ASP A 141 -6.16 -8.63 -7.47
N VAL A 142 -5.99 -7.41 -7.99
CA VAL A 142 -5.41 -7.14 -9.32
C VAL A 142 -4.25 -6.18 -9.15
N THR A 143 -3.13 -6.48 -9.80
CA THR A 143 -1.95 -5.58 -9.81
C THR A 143 -1.59 -5.20 -11.24
N ILE A 144 -1.64 -3.91 -11.54
CA ILE A 144 -1.24 -3.33 -12.82
C ILE A 144 0.04 -2.53 -12.61
N VAL A 145 1.04 -2.76 -13.44
CA VAL A 145 2.31 -2.04 -13.34
C VAL A 145 2.69 -1.43 -14.70
N THR A 146 3.50 -0.39 -14.70
CA THR A 146 4.05 0.15 -15.95
C THR A 146 5.28 -0.63 -16.42
N GLU A 147 5.61 -0.55 -17.69
CA GLU A 147 6.73 -1.29 -18.32
C GLU A 147 8.11 -0.95 -17.75
N ASP A 148 8.26 0.24 -17.16
CA ASP A 148 9.47 0.69 -16.47
C ASP A 148 9.51 0.34 -14.98
N THR A 149 8.46 -0.28 -14.44
CA THR A 149 8.41 -0.71 -13.04
C THR A 149 9.53 -1.69 -12.72
N LYS A 150 10.21 -1.43 -11.62
CA LYS A 150 11.18 -2.29 -10.98
C LYS A 150 10.93 -2.30 -9.48
N ILE A 151 10.93 -3.47 -8.90
CA ILE A 151 10.78 -3.65 -7.46
C ILE A 151 12.02 -4.30 -6.85
N GLU A 152 12.28 -4.00 -5.60
CA GLU A 152 13.35 -4.63 -4.81
C GLU A 152 12.96 -4.69 -3.33
N VAL A 153 13.71 -5.44 -2.54
CA VAL A 153 13.62 -5.44 -1.07
C VAL A 153 14.93 -4.90 -0.52
N PRO A 154 15.00 -3.61 -0.17
CA PRO A 154 16.26 -2.95 0.19
C PRO A 154 16.73 -3.27 1.62
N HIS A 155 15.97 -3.98 2.44
CA HIS A 155 16.22 -4.23 3.86
C HIS A 155 17.63 -4.77 4.14
N ALA A 156 18.07 -5.78 3.37
CA ALA A 156 19.38 -6.39 3.58
C ALA A 156 20.54 -5.41 3.29
N GLN A 157 20.35 -4.42 2.41
CA GLN A 157 21.34 -3.36 2.15
C GLN A 157 21.49 -2.45 3.38
N GLY A 158 20.39 -2.25 4.13
CA GLY A 158 20.39 -1.49 5.40
C GLY A 158 20.73 -2.35 6.63
N GLY A 159 21.12 -3.62 6.46
CA GLY A 159 21.39 -4.54 7.57
C GLY A 159 20.13 -4.98 8.34
N LEU A 160 18.96 -4.87 7.73
CA LEU A 160 17.68 -5.23 8.31
C LEU A 160 17.18 -6.56 7.72
N VAL A 161 16.41 -7.29 8.52
CA VAL A 161 15.65 -8.44 8.04
C VAL A 161 14.25 -7.95 7.66
N PRO A 162 13.73 -8.27 6.47
CA PRO A 162 12.37 -7.90 6.09
C PRO A 162 11.35 -8.49 7.06
N GLY A 163 10.60 -7.63 7.74
CA GLY A 163 9.59 -8.02 8.74
C GLY A 163 8.16 -7.60 8.38
N ASP A 164 8.01 -6.85 7.30
CA ASP A 164 6.79 -6.23 6.79
C ASP A 164 5.95 -7.12 5.85
N GLY A 165 6.24 -8.41 5.81
CA GLY A 165 5.53 -9.36 4.96
C GLY A 165 6.12 -9.55 3.56
N MET A 166 7.00 -8.66 3.08
CA MET A 166 7.59 -8.75 1.73
C MET A 166 8.25 -10.09 1.44
N GLY A 167 8.94 -10.68 2.42
CA GLY A 167 9.57 -11.99 2.28
C GLY A 167 8.55 -13.10 1.99
N LEU A 168 7.41 -13.08 2.67
CA LEU A 168 6.33 -14.03 2.45
C LEU A 168 5.68 -13.82 1.07
N MET A 169 5.42 -12.58 0.69
CA MET A 169 4.86 -12.23 -0.62
C MET A 169 5.78 -12.67 -1.76
N PHE A 170 7.08 -12.42 -1.66
CA PHE A 170 8.03 -12.92 -2.66
C PHE A 170 8.01 -14.45 -2.81
N GLN A 171 7.93 -15.17 -1.70
CA GLN A 171 7.80 -16.62 -1.76
C GLN A 171 6.46 -17.08 -2.35
N HIS A 172 5.40 -16.36 -2.04
CA HIS A 172 4.06 -16.66 -2.55
C HIS A 172 3.96 -16.47 -4.07
N TYR A 173 4.40 -15.31 -4.57
CA TYR A 173 4.26 -14.95 -5.98
C TYR A 173 5.36 -15.56 -6.89
N LEU A 174 6.59 -15.70 -6.39
CA LEU A 174 7.72 -16.16 -7.18
C LEU A 174 8.12 -17.61 -6.90
N GLY A 175 7.49 -18.23 -5.91
CA GLY A 175 7.92 -19.50 -5.33
C GLY A 175 9.15 -19.36 -4.43
N THR A 176 9.32 -20.29 -3.50
CA THR A 176 10.32 -20.20 -2.42
C THR A 176 11.76 -19.92 -2.91
N LYS A 177 12.18 -20.59 -3.99
CA LYS A 177 13.57 -20.44 -4.47
C LYS A 177 13.85 -19.07 -5.07
N ARG A 178 12.98 -18.57 -5.95
CA ARG A 178 13.13 -17.24 -6.55
C ARG A 178 12.92 -16.13 -5.51
N GLY A 179 11.89 -16.27 -4.67
CA GLY A 179 11.62 -15.31 -3.61
C GLY A 179 12.82 -15.12 -2.68
N ASN A 180 13.40 -16.24 -2.19
CA ASN A 180 14.60 -16.19 -1.36
C ASN A 180 15.80 -15.59 -2.10
N TYR A 181 15.97 -15.91 -3.39
CA TYR A 181 17.08 -15.38 -4.17
C TYR A 181 17.02 -13.85 -4.28
N TYR A 182 15.87 -13.29 -4.66
CA TYR A 182 15.72 -11.85 -4.78
C TYR A 182 15.80 -11.14 -3.42
N MET A 183 15.20 -11.72 -2.40
CA MET A 183 15.24 -11.18 -1.05
C MET A 183 16.66 -11.11 -0.47
N MET A 184 17.45 -12.17 -0.67
CA MET A 184 18.83 -12.24 -0.14
C MET A 184 19.83 -11.44 -0.98
N THR A 185 19.60 -11.31 -2.29
CA THR A 185 20.52 -10.62 -3.20
C THR A 185 20.14 -9.16 -3.44
N THR A 186 18.99 -8.72 -2.98
CA THR A 186 18.43 -7.37 -3.18
C THR A 186 18.43 -6.93 -4.66
N ARG A 187 18.35 -7.88 -5.57
CA ARG A 187 18.28 -7.58 -7.01
C ARG A 187 16.91 -7.08 -7.37
N GLN A 188 16.88 -6.13 -8.30
CA GLN A 188 15.63 -5.64 -8.88
C GLN A 188 14.97 -6.70 -9.76
N ILE A 189 13.65 -6.71 -9.73
CA ILE A 189 12.79 -7.50 -10.60
C ILE A 189 12.04 -6.55 -11.49
N THR A 190 12.08 -6.77 -12.80
CA THR A 190 11.41 -5.93 -13.80
C THR A 190 9.93 -6.28 -13.94
N ALA A 191 9.12 -5.36 -14.49
CA ALA A 191 7.71 -5.58 -14.80
C ALA A 191 7.47 -6.86 -15.62
N GLN A 192 8.29 -7.11 -16.65
CA GLN A 192 8.15 -8.32 -17.47
C GLN A 192 8.44 -9.60 -16.68
N GLN A 193 9.47 -9.59 -15.82
CA GLN A 193 9.77 -10.75 -14.98
C GLN A 193 8.66 -11.03 -13.95
N LEU A 194 7.98 -9.99 -13.46
CA LEU A 194 6.82 -10.11 -12.58
C LEU A 194 5.62 -10.69 -13.33
N LEU A 195 5.37 -10.23 -14.54
CA LEU A 195 4.30 -10.76 -15.41
C LEU A 195 4.56 -12.24 -15.75
N ASP A 196 5.78 -12.58 -16.17
CA ASP A 196 6.17 -13.95 -16.51
C ASP A 196 6.07 -14.91 -15.29
N ALA A 197 6.21 -14.38 -14.09
CA ALA A 197 6.04 -15.12 -12.86
C ALA A 197 4.59 -15.23 -12.39
N GLY A 198 3.66 -14.48 -12.99
CA GLY A 198 2.27 -14.36 -12.55
C GLY A 198 2.12 -13.56 -11.26
N ALA A 199 3.11 -12.72 -10.93
CA ALA A 199 3.10 -11.87 -9.74
C ALA A 199 2.35 -10.56 -9.94
N VAL A 200 2.11 -10.16 -11.19
CA VAL A 200 1.26 -9.03 -11.58
C VAL A 200 0.28 -9.45 -12.67
N SER A 201 -0.85 -8.77 -12.74
CA SER A 201 -1.95 -9.11 -13.64
C SER A 201 -1.73 -8.55 -15.04
N GLU A 202 -1.15 -7.34 -15.15
CA GLU A 202 -0.98 -6.65 -16.43
C GLU A 202 0.21 -5.68 -16.38
N VAL A 203 0.87 -5.51 -17.54
CA VAL A 203 1.90 -4.48 -17.75
C VAL A 203 1.39 -3.51 -18.80
N THR A 204 1.39 -2.23 -18.50
CA THR A 204 0.96 -1.14 -19.40
C THR A 204 2.13 -0.26 -19.80
N LYS A 205 1.91 0.63 -20.75
CA LYS A 205 2.87 1.71 -21.01
C LYS A 205 2.87 2.72 -19.86
N LYS A 206 3.99 3.43 -19.75
CA LYS A 206 4.11 4.51 -18.77
C LYS A 206 2.99 5.55 -18.99
N GLY A 207 2.35 5.93 -17.88
CA GLY A 207 1.24 6.89 -17.87
C GLY A 207 -0.15 6.32 -18.19
N GLU A 208 -0.26 5.04 -18.58
CA GLU A 208 -1.55 4.43 -18.94
C GLU A 208 -2.18 3.58 -17.83
N ALA A 209 -1.42 3.26 -16.78
CA ALA A 209 -1.82 2.25 -15.78
C ALA A 209 -3.06 2.65 -14.96
N VAL A 210 -3.19 3.93 -14.59
CA VAL A 210 -4.36 4.42 -13.82
C VAL A 210 -5.62 4.40 -14.69
N ASP A 211 -5.53 4.90 -15.92
CA ASP A 211 -6.68 4.89 -16.86
C ASP A 211 -7.12 3.45 -17.18
N ARG A 212 -6.15 2.51 -17.21
CA ARG A 212 -6.44 1.09 -17.41
C ARG A 212 -7.15 0.45 -16.23
N ALA A 213 -6.92 0.95 -15.00
CA ALA A 213 -7.57 0.46 -13.79
C ALA A 213 -9.03 0.93 -13.68
N TRP A 214 -9.34 2.13 -14.15
CA TRP A 214 -10.70 2.68 -14.28
C TRP A 214 -11.46 2.00 -15.43
#